data_3eb8eadd7c699a08f4e43799e6ebd575
#
_entry.id   3eb8eadd7c699a08f4e43799e6ebd575
#
_cell.length_a   1.000
_cell.length_b   1.000
_cell.length_c   1.000
_cell.angle_alpha   90.00
_cell.angle_beta   90.00
_cell.angle_gamma   90.00
#
_symmetry.space_group_name_H-M   'P 1'
#
loop_
_entity.id
_entity.type
_entity.pdbx_description
1 polymer ?
#
loop_
_entity_poly.entity_id
_entity_poly.type
_entity_poly.pdbx_seq_one_letter_code
_entity_poly.pdbx_strand_id
1 'polypeptide(L)'
;MDYQKLILGMEKYGISKKDICVNSIGVKEEHIHKNVVIAPWWEPSLFPDFQTAEYISKSVSDHIKVWNICNDDCEFTYIKTGIGASVLMDIVLSLGMTSCEKIVFIGSVGALDSDICIGDIVIPEYSVCGDGASRYIDSDNLTKGDIFGKKEYPDESMFNKSKEIAENLCKEHNVKWHIAKTFSIDTIFAQFYHLDEIIEIGCNVIEMETAAAFKAAKLANIPITAVFSVSDNAVTRKSLITARTKEEKDYRRYIRRVLFPKIIKELFE
;
A
#
# COMPACT_ATOMS: atom_id res chain seq x y z
N MET A 1 -10.34 -18.94 2.44
CA MET A 1 -11.36 -18.38 1.51
C MET A 1 -10.78 -18.36 0.11
N ASP A 2 -11.63 -18.41 -0.93
CA ASP A 2 -11.25 -18.46 -2.35
C ASP A 2 -11.90 -17.26 -3.05
N TYR A 3 -11.16 -16.59 -3.94
CA TYR A 3 -11.62 -15.40 -4.66
C TYR A 3 -12.94 -15.65 -5.43
N GLN A 4 -13.08 -16.81 -6.08
CA GLN A 4 -14.31 -17.14 -6.82
C GLN A 4 -15.53 -17.24 -5.89
N LYS A 5 -15.34 -17.73 -4.65
CA LYS A 5 -16.44 -17.78 -3.67
C LYS A 5 -16.90 -16.36 -3.25
N LEU A 6 -15.98 -15.40 -3.19
CA LEU A 6 -16.34 -14.01 -2.93
C LEU A 6 -17.23 -13.45 -4.04
N ILE A 7 -16.82 -13.66 -5.30
CA ILE A 7 -17.59 -13.22 -6.47
C ILE A 7 -18.96 -13.87 -6.52
N LEU A 8 -19.03 -15.20 -6.34
CA LEU A 8 -20.32 -15.94 -6.30
C LEU A 8 -21.22 -15.45 -5.15
N GLY A 9 -20.63 -15.09 -4.01
CA GLY A 9 -21.36 -14.49 -2.90
C GLY A 9 -22.02 -13.16 -3.28
N MET A 10 -21.30 -12.30 -4.00
CA MET A 10 -21.82 -11.01 -4.49
C MET A 10 -22.94 -11.22 -5.54
N GLU A 11 -22.72 -12.09 -6.53
CA GLU A 11 -23.69 -12.43 -7.57
C GLU A 11 -24.99 -13.00 -6.98
N LYS A 12 -24.90 -13.84 -5.95
CA LYS A 12 -26.06 -14.42 -5.23
C LYS A 12 -26.99 -13.33 -4.69
N TYR A 13 -26.45 -12.18 -4.31
CA TYR A 13 -27.22 -11.05 -3.78
C TYR A 13 -27.43 -9.92 -4.80
N GLY A 14 -27.26 -10.23 -6.09
CA GLY A 14 -27.64 -9.32 -7.19
C GLY A 14 -26.57 -8.30 -7.61
N ILE A 15 -25.34 -8.46 -7.14
CA ILE A 15 -24.23 -7.58 -7.55
C ILE A 15 -23.55 -8.20 -8.78
N SER A 16 -23.55 -7.49 -9.90
CA SER A 16 -22.89 -7.97 -11.11
C SER A 16 -21.39 -7.67 -11.08
N LYS A 17 -20.58 -8.52 -11.73
CA LYS A 17 -19.12 -8.29 -11.88
C LYS A 17 -18.80 -6.92 -12.48
N LYS A 18 -19.60 -6.47 -13.46
CA LYS A 18 -19.43 -5.18 -14.14
C LYS A 18 -19.63 -3.97 -13.22
N ASP A 19 -20.40 -4.15 -12.16
CA ASP A 19 -20.73 -3.06 -11.24
C ASP A 19 -19.71 -2.95 -10.09
N ILE A 20 -18.89 -3.98 -9.84
CA ILE A 20 -18.02 -4.04 -8.68
C ILE A 20 -16.96 -2.92 -8.74
N CYS A 21 -16.24 -2.77 -9.86
CA CYS A 21 -15.26 -1.68 -10.01
C CYS A 21 -15.90 -0.31 -9.91
N VAL A 22 -17.05 -0.11 -10.55
CA VAL A 22 -17.78 1.16 -10.49
C VAL A 22 -18.18 1.50 -9.06
N ASN A 23 -18.65 0.51 -8.29
CA ASN A 23 -19.06 0.71 -6.90
C ASN A 23 -17.88 0.88 -5.93
N SER A 24 -16.75 0.20 -6.18
CA SER A 24 -15.58 0.24 -5.30
C SER A 24 -14.68 1.44 -5.57
N ILE A 25 -14.43 1.78 -6.84
CA ILE A 25 -13.44 2.78 -7.23
C ILE A 25 -13.98 3.88 -8.18
N GLY A 26 -15.26 3.81 -8.56
CA GLY A 26 -15.88 4.81 -9.44
C GLY A 26 -15.46 4.74 -10.91
N VAL A 27 -14.87 3.62 -11.35
CA VAL A 27 -14.33 3.44 -12.71
C VAL A 27 -14.75 2.06 -13.22
N LYS A 28 -15.04 1.95 -14.53
CA LYS A 28 -15.28 0.66 -15.15
C LYS A 28 -13.98 -0.12 -15.31
N GLU A 29 -14.06 -1.46 -15.27
CA GLU A 29 -12.93 -2.36 -15.40
C GLU A 29 -12.08 -2.12 -16.64
N GLU A 30 -12.67 -1.73 -17.75
CA GLU A 30 -12.01 -1.48 -19.04
C GLU A 30 -11.06 -0.27 -19.05
N HIS A 31 -11.15 0.60 -18.04
CA HIS A 31 -10.29 1.79 -17.90
C HIS A 31 -9.11 1.58 -16.94
N ILE A 32 -9.00 0.39 -16.35
CA ILE A 32 -7.87 0.05 -15.47
C ILE A 32 -6.73 -0.53 -16.31
N HIS A 33 -5.56 0.08 -16.20
CA HIS A 33 -4.35 -0.43 -16.86
C HIS A 33 -3.80 -1.68 -16.18
N LYS A 34 -2.90 -2.39 -16.88
CA LYS A 34 -2.21 -3.58 -16.37
C LYS A 34 -1.38 -3.31 -15.12
N ASN A 35 -0.78 -2.13 -15.06
CA ASN A 35 0.01 -1.65 -13.94
C ASN A 35 -0.83 -0.73 -13.07
N VAL A 36 -0.84 -0.94 -11.77
CA VAL A 36 -1.63 -0.13 -10.83
C VAL A 36 -0.76 0.33 -9.67
N VAL A 37 -0.81 1.63 -9.39
CA VAL A 37 -0.27 2.21 -8.15
C VAL A 37 -1.43 2.44 -7.20
N ILE A 38 -1.32 2.00 -5.96
CA ILE A 38 -2.25 2.34 -4.88
C ILE A 38 -1.55 3.16 -3.80
N ALA A 39 -2.26 4.16 -3.27
CA ALA A 39 -1.75 5.03 -2.22
C ALA A 39 -2.89 5.50 -1.31
N PRO A 40 -2.80 5.34 0.02
CA PRO A 40 -3.87 5.80 0.93
C PRO A 40 -4.06 7.31 0.93
N TRP A 41 -2.98 8.06 0.83
CA TRP A 41 -3.01 9.50 1.07
C TRP A 41 -2.47 10.37 -0.07
N TRP A 42 -1.45 9.88 -0.80
CA TRP A 42 -0.78 10.68 -1.82
C TRP A 42 -1.60 10.76 -3.10
N GLU A 43 -1.54 11.92 -3.77
CA GLU A 43 -2.13 12.15 -5.09
C GLU A 43 -1.03 12.33 -6.14
N PRO A 44 -1.29 12.03 -7.43
CA PRO A 44 -0.29 12.17 -8.49
C PRO A 44 0.35 13.56 -8.59
N SER A 45 -0.37 14.60 -8.21
CA SER A 45 0.13 16.00 -8.17
C SER A 45 1.35 16.20 -7.26
N LEU A 46 1.63 15.27 -6.34
CA LEU A 46 2.84 15.29 -5.51
C LEU A 46 4.11 14.88 -6.27
N PHE A 47 3.97 14.25 -7.43
CA PHE A 47 5.04 13.69 -8.24
C PHE A 47 5.20 14.47 -9.54
N PRO A 48 6.31 15.20 -9.74
CA PRO A 48 6.52 16.00 -10.96
C PRO A 48 6.38 15.19 -12.25
N ASP A 49 6.80 13.93 -12.23
CA ASP A 49 6.79 13.03 -13.40
C ASP A 49 5.38 12.53 -13.76
N PHE A 50 4.38 12.77 -12.92
CA PHE A 50 2.98 12.32 -13.12
C PHE A 50 2.04 13.48 -13.41
N GLN A 51 2.54 14.59 -13.95
CA GLN A 51 1.73 15.78 -14.28
C GLN A 51 0.70 15.54 -15.39
N THR A 52 0.87 14.49 -16.20
CA THR A 52 -0.08 14.06 -17.22
C THR A 52 -1.24 13.21 -16.67
N ALA A 53 -1.38 13.13 -15.34
CA ALA A 53 -2.44 12.36 -14.71
C ALA A 53 -3.83 12.86 -15.10
N GLU A 54 -4.58 12.02 -15.81
CA GLU A 54 -5.97 12.26 -16.15
C GLU A 54 -6.88 11.69 -15.07
N TYR A 55 -7.70 12.54 -14.45
CA TYR A 55 -8.70 12.11 -13.46
C TYR A 55 -9.88 11.43 -14.15
N ILE A 56 -10.13 10.15 -13.83
CA ILE A 56 -11.12 9.32 -14.53
C ILE A 56 -12.27 8.81 -13.65
N SER A 57 -12.15 8.86 -12.32
CA SER A 57 -13.21 8.32 -11.47
C SER A 57 -14.42 9.23 -11.40
N LYS A 58 -15.63 8.62 -11.42
CA LYS A 58 -16.81 9.27 -10.90
C LYS A 58 -16.77 9.12 -9.38
N SER A 59 -16.89 10.21 -8.65
CA SER A 59 -16.77 10.19 -7.19
C SER A 59 -17.68 9.14 -6.56
N VAL A 60 -17.06 8.09 -5.96
CA VAL A 60 -17.75 7.15 -5.08
C VAL A 60 -17.69 7.70 -3.65
N SER A 61 -16.56 8.36 -3.33
CA SER A 61 -16.35 9.12 -2.10
C SER A 61 -15.26 10.17 -2.35
N ASP A 62 -15.20 11.21 -1.53
CA ASP A 62 -14.15 12.24 -1.62
C ASP A 62 -12.74 11.67 -1.33
N HIS A 63 -12.66 10.46 -0.79
CA HIS A 63 -11.41 9.82 -0.40
C HIS A 63 -10.85 8.91 -1.49
N ILE A 64 -11.70 8.28 -2.31
CA ILE A 64 -11.29 7.36 -3.37
C ILE A 64 -11.24 8.13 -4.68
N LYS A 65 -10.06 8.19 -5.29
CA LYS A 65 -9.83 8.91 -6.55
C LYS A 65 -8.96 8.10 -7.47
N VAL A 66 -9.27 8.11 -8.76
CA VAL A 66 -8.54 7.34 -9.78
C VAL A 66 -8.07 8.24 -10.91
N TRP A 67 -6.83 8.05 -11.31
CA TRP A 67 -6.22 8.71 -12.46
C TRP A 67 -5.55 7.68 -13.37
N ASN A 68 -5.53 7.95 -14.65
CA ASN A 68 -4.61 7.29 -15.58
C ASN A 68 -3.41 8.19 -15.84
N ILE A 69 -2.23 7.60 -15.81
CA ILE A 69 -0.96 8.23 -16.15
C ILE A 69 -0.46 7.54 -17.42
N CYS A 70 -0.36 8.28 -18.51
CA CYS A 70 0.19 7.82 -19.77
C CYS A 70 1.20 8.84 -20.24
N ASN A 71 2.46 8.45 -20.31
CA ASN A 71 3.54 9.24 -20.89
C ASN A 71 4.47 8.31 -21.69
N ASP A 72 5.51 8.88 -22.30
CA ASP A 72 6.42 8.12 -23.19
C ASP A 72 7.14 6.96 -22.47
N ASP A 73 7.27 7.04 -21.14
CA ASP A 73 8.04 6.09 -20.34
C ASP A 73 7.19 5.05 -19.61
N CYS A 74 5.92 5.36 -19.31
CA CYS A 74 5.09 4.46 -18.50
C CYS A 74 3.60 4.71 -18.70
N GLU A 75 2.82 3.65 -18.49
CA GLU A 75 1.35 3.64 -18.48
C GLU A 75 0.85 2.86 -17.27
N PHE A 76 0.06 3.51 -16.42
CA PHE A 76 -0.54 2.86 -15.25
C PHE A 76 -1.75 3.61 -14.72
N THR A 77 -2.59 2.91 -13.96
CA THR A 77 -3.67 3.52 -13.18
C THR A 77 -3.18 3.83 -11.77
N TYR A 78 -3.44 5.03 -11.30
CA TYR A 78 -3.14 5.47 -9.93
C TYR A 78 -4.43 5.57 -9.13
N ILE A 79 -4.51 4.89 -7.99
CA ILE A 79 -5.68 4.87 -7.12
C ILE A 79 -5.30 5.42 -5.74
N LYS A 80 -5.89 6.56 -5.38
CA LYS A 80 -5.90 7.00 -3.98
C LYS A 80 -7.04 6.28 -3.27
N THR A 81 -6.71 5.52 -2.23
CA THR A 81 -7.68 4.63 -1.58
C THR A 81 -8.36 5.24 -0.37
N GLY A 82 -7.81 6.31 0.21
CA GLY A 82 -8.11 6.67 1.59
C GLY A 82 -7.36 5.74 2.56
N ILE A 83 -7.49 5.99 3.86
CA ILE A 83 -6.81 5.29 4.93
C ILE A 83 -7.72 4.18 5.47
N GLY A 84 -7.14 3.02 5.72
CA GLY A 84 -7.79 1.90 6.42
C GLY A 84 -7.81 0.60 5.61
N ALA A 85 -7.50 -0.49 6.30
CA ALA A 85 -7.36 -1.82 5.75
C ALA A 85 -8.59 -2.31 4.97
N SER A 86 -9.80 -2.04 5.47
CA SER A 86 -11.05 -2.51 4.84
C SER A 86 -11.30 -1.86 3.48
N VAL A 87 -11.10 -0.55 3.38
CA VAL A 87 -11.31 0.19 2.11
C VAL A 87 -10.29 -0.25 1.07
N LEU A 88 -9.01 -0.33 1.46
CA LEU A 88 -7.94 -0.75 0.56
C LEU A 88 -8.14 -2.21 0.11
N MET A 89 -8.57 -3.09 1.00
CA MET A 89 -8.86 -4.49 0.68
C MET A 89 -9.95 -4.62 -0.40
N ASP A 90 -11.06 -3.91 -0.28
CA ASP A 90 -12.15 -3.94 -1.27
C ASP A 90 -11.67 -3.43 -2.65
N ILE A 91 -10.83 -2.39 -2.65
CA ILE A 91 -10.23 -1.86 -3.88
C ILE A 91 -9.33 -2.90 -4.53
N VAL A 92 -8.40 -3.51 -3.79
CA VAL A 92 -7.49 -4.54 -4.34
C VAL A 92 -8.25 -5.76 -4.83
N LEU A 93 -9.27 -6.21 -4.09
CA LEU A 93 -10.13 -7.32 -4.54
C LEU A 93 -10.89 -6.99 -5.83
N SER A 94 -11.36 -5.74 -5.99
CA SER A 94 -12.04 -5.32 -7.21
C SER A 94 -11.11 -5.34 -8.44
N LEU A 95 -9.81 -5.10 -8.26
CA LEU A 95 -8.83 -5.18 -9.34
C LEU A 95 -8.68 -6.59 -9.92
N GLY A 96 -9.00 -7.64 -9.17
CA GLY A 96 -8.99 -9.02 -9.66
C GLY A 96 -10.00 -9.31 -10.78
N MET A 97 -10.88 -8.37 -11.10
CA MET A 97 -11.84 -8.46 -12.22
C MET A 97 -11.46 -7.56 -13.39
N THR A 98 -10.30 -6.94 -13.35
CA THR A 98 -9.81 -6.01 -14.37
C THR A 98 -8.63 -6.61 -15.13
N SER A 99 -8.01 -5.82 -15.99
CA SER A 99 -6.76 -6.17 -16.66
C SER A 99 -5.52 -5.98 -15.79
N CYS A 100 -5.65 -5.68 -14.50
CA CYS A 100 -4.53 -5.45 -13.60
C CYS A 100 -3.63 -6.68 -13.49
N GLU A 101 -2.35 -6.52 -13.82
CA GLU A 101 -1.33 -7.57 -13.77
C GLU A 101 -0.32 -7.38 -12.63
N LYS A 102 -0.12 -6.13 -12.18
CA LYS A 102 0.83 -5.78 -11.10
C LYS A 102 0.31 -4.62 -10.26
N ILE A 103 0.57 -4.67 -8.95
CA ILE A 103 0.26 -3.58 -8.03
C ILE A 103 1.54 -3.10 -7.32
N VAL A 104 1.76 -1.79 -7.30
CA VAL A 104 2.76 -1.14 -6.45
C VAL A 104 2.03 -0.31 -5.40
N PHE A 105 2.17 -0.69 -4.13
CA PHE A 105 1.61 0.03 -3.01
C PHE A 105 2.62 1.03 -2.47
N ILE A 106 2.26 2.31 -2.43
CA ILE A 106 3.13 3.38 -1.92
C ILE A 106 2.46 4.15 -0.78
N GLY A 107 3.26 4.62 0.16
CA GLY A 107 2.72 5.36 1.30
C GLY A 107 3.78 5.79 2.30
N SER A 108 3.35 5.97 3.53
CA SER A 108 4.21 6.34 4.65
C SER A 108 4.02 5.36 5.81
N VAL A 109 5.10 5.14 6.57
CA VAL A 109 5.10 4.30 7.77
C VAL A 109 5.71 5.04 8.95
N GLY A 110 5.35 4.64 10.16
CA GLY A 110 6.07 4.98 11.39
C GLY A 110 7.19 3.98 11.65
N ALA A 111 8.41 4.44 11.96
CA ALA A 111 9.51 3.57 12.35
C ALA A 111 9.43 3.22 13.83
N LEU A 112 9.83 1.97 14.15
CA LEU A 112 9.94 1.40 15.49
C LEU A 112 11.38 0.97 15.82
N ASP A 113 12.34 1.43 15.05
CA ASP A 113 13.76 1.15 15.19
C ASP A 113 14.53 2.47 15.12
N SER A 114 15.49 2.69 16.03
CA SER A 114 16.27 3.92 16.10
C SER A 114 17.16 4.16 14.88
N ASP A 115 17.53 3.10 14.16
CA ASP A 115 18.41 3.19 12.99
C ASP A 115 17.65 3.58 11.71
N ILE A 116 16.34 3.51 11.74
CA ILE A 116 15.45 3.90 10.64
C ILE A 116 15.03 5.36 10.80
N CYS A 117 15.57 6.23 9.96
CA CYS A 117 15.36 7.67 10.08
C CYS A 117 14.13 8.17 9.29
N ILE A 118 13.62 9.33 9.70
CA ILE A 118 12.54 10.02 8.97
C ILE A 118 13.00 10.33 7.55
N GLY A 119 12.22 9.88 6.56
CA GLY A 119 12.51 10.04 5.14
C GLY A 119 13.18 8.84 4.50
N ASP A 120 13.77 7.92 5.26
CA ASP A 120 14.32 6.70 4.69
C ASP A 120 13.26 5.90 3.91
N ILE A 121 13.72 5.14 2.92
CA ILE A 121 12.87 4.23 2.15
C ILE A 121 12.83 2.88 2.88
N VAL A 122 11.66 2.27 2.96
CA VAL A 122 11.50 0.93 3.50
C VAL A 122 10.68 0.05 2.56
N ILE A 123 11.08 -1.23 2.46
CA ILE A 123 10.43 -2.24 1.63
C ILE A 123 9.97 -3.37 2.52
N PRO A 124 8.66 -3.62 2.64
CA PRO A 124 8.11 -4.66 3.47
C PRO A 124 8.48 -6.06 2.98
N GLU A 125 9.19 -6.81 3.82
CA GLU A 125 9.40 -8.25 3.67
C GLU A 125 8.12 -9.01 4.01
N TYR A 126 7.39 -8.54 5.02
CA TYR A 126 6.07 -9.01 5.41
C TYR A 126 5.30 -7.93 6.19
N SER A 127 4.00 -8.14 6.33
CA SER A 127 3.22 -7.39 7.31
C SER A 127 2.46 -8.34 8.23
N VAL A 128 2.47 -8.03 9.53
CA VAL A 128 1.72 -8.75 10.56
C VAL A 128 0.29 -8.24 10.60
N CYS A 129 -0.67 -9.14 10.54
CA CYS A 129 -2.09 -8.83 10.62
C CYS A 129 -2.48 -8.38 12.03
N GLY A 130 -2.59 -7.07 12.24
CA GLY A 130 -3.17 -6.45 13.42
C GLY A 130 -4.49 -5.73 13.13
N ASP A 131 -5.03 -5.95 11.92
CA ASP A 131 -6.25 -5.33 11.42
C ASP A 131 -7.45 -6.31 11.36
N GLY A 132 -8.66 -5.75 11.37
CA GLY A 132 -9.90 -6.54 11.32
C GLY A 132 -10.22 -7.08 9.92
N ALA A 133 -9.84 -6.38 8.86
CA ALA A 133 -10.17 -6.75 7.49
C ALA A 133 -9.47 -8.06 7.07
N SER A 134 -8.17 -8.20 7.37
CA SER A 134 -7.41 -9.41 7.10
C SER A 134 -7.98 -10.63 7.84
N ARG A 135 -8.43 -10.45 9.07
CA ARG A 135 -9.06 -11.51 9.87
C ARG A 135 -10.38 -11.98 9.28
N TYR A 136 -11.20 -11.04 8.83
CA TYR A 136 -12.52 -11.32 8.27
C TYR A 136 -12.46 -12.19 7.02
N ILE A 137 -11.51 -11.92 6.13
CA ILE A 137 -11.41 -12.57 4.82
C ILE A 137 -10.67 -13.92 4.84
N ASP A 138 -9.95 -14.25 5.90
CA ASP A 138 -9.16 -15.49 5.95
C ASP A 138 -10.01 -16.75 6.24
N SER A 139 -11.14 -16.59 6.86
CA SER A 139 -11.94 -17.72 7.35
C SER A 139 -13.18 -17.99 6.50
N ASP A 140 -13.37 -19.26 6.12
CA ASP A 140 -14.65 -19.73 5.54
C ASP A 140 -15.80 -19.74 6.58
N ASN A 141 -15.48 -19.54 7.86
CA ASN A 141 -16.44 -19.51 8.94
C ASN A 141 -16.09 -18.36 9.90
N LEU A 142 -16.97 -17.36 10.02
CA LEU A 142 -16.78 -16.16 10.82
C LEU A 142 -16.51 -16.42 12.31
N THR A 143 -16.90 -17.58 12.81
CA THR A 143 -16.73 -17.92 14.23
C THR A 143 -15.54 -18.81 14.52
N LYS A 144 -14.79 -19.23 13.49
CA LYS A 144 -13.66 -20.16 13.63
C LYS A 144 -12.41 -19.59 13.00
N GLY A 145 -11.31 -19.70 13.73
CA GLY A 145 -10.00 -19.25 13.31
C GLY A 145 -9.76 -17.76 13.57
N ASP A 146 -8.53 -17.46 13.93
CA ASP A 146 -8.04 -16.09 14.09
C ASP A 146 -6.66 -16.00 13.43
N ILE A 147 -6.49 -15.02 12.57
CA ILE A 147 -5.22 -14.76 11.90
C ILE A 147 -4.47 -13.58 12.51
N PHE A 148 -4.98 -13.02 13.61
CA PHE A 148 -4.29 -11.93 14.29
C PHE A 148 -2.86 -12.34 14.66
N GLY A 149 -1.89 -11.50 14.29
CA GLY A 149 -0.47 -11.80 14.47
C GLY A 149 0.17 -12.67 13.37
N LYS A 150 -0.61 -13.20 12.40
CA LYS A 150 -0.03 -13.89 11.24
C LYS A 150 0.61 -12.91 10.26
N LYS A 151 1.58 -13.41 9.50
CA LYS A 151 2.30 -12.65 8.49
C LYS A 151 1.68 -12.83 7.11
N GLU A 152 1.50 -11.73 6.40
CA GLU A 152 1.22 -11.70 4.97
C GLU A 152 2.42 -11.15 4.22
N TYR A 153 2.63 -11.65 3.00
CA TYR A 153 3.85 -11.41 2.23
C TYR A 153 3.53 -10.78 0.88
N PRO A 154 4.43 -9.93 0.36
CA PRO A 154 4.36 -9.47 -1.02
C PRO A 154 4.60 -10.64 -2.00
N ASP A 155 4.42 -10.40 -3.28
CA ASP A 155 4.93 -11.28 -4.33
C ASP A 155 6.46 -11.33 -4.28
N GLU A 156 7.04 -12.52 -4.29
CA GLU A 156 8.48 -12.73 -4.10
C GLU A 156 9.32 -12.08 -5.21
N SER A 157 8.88 -12.18 -6.46
CA SER A 157 9.59 -11.59 -7.59
C SER A 157 9.58 -10.06 -7.52
N MET A 158 8.40 -9.47 -7.26
CA MET A 158 8.27 -8.02 -7.11
C MET A 158 9.01 -7.49 -5.88
N PHE A 159 9.03 -8.23 -4.77
CA PHE A 159 9.82 -7.87 -3.59
C PHE A 159 11.32 -7.85 -3.88
N ASN A 160 11.83 -8.89 -4.55
CA ASN A 160 13.24 -8.96 -4.92
C ASN A 160 13.61 -7.83 -5.91
N LYS A 161 12.76 -7.56 -6.90
CA LYS A 161 12.94 -6.43 -7.82
C LYS A 161 12.94 -5.09 -7.09
N SER A 162 12.01 -4.86 -6.15
CA SER A 162 11.97 -3.61 -5.37
C SER A 162 13.22 -3.41 -4.51
N LYS A 163 13.80 -4.47 -3.95
CA LYS A 163 15.08 -4.37 -3.22
C LYS A 163 16.22 -3.95 -4.12
N GLU A 164 16.37 -4.59 -5.28
CA GLU A 164 17.41 -4.28 -6.24
C GLU A 164 17.32 -2.81 -6.72
N ILE A 165 16.13 -2.37 -7.07
CA ILE A 165 15.87 -0.98 -7.47
C ILE A 165 16.21 -0.02 -6.32
N ALA A 166 15.75 -0.32 -5.10
CA ALA A 166 16.04 0.54 -3.95
C ALA A 166 17.53 0.60 -3.64
N GLU A 167 18.25 -0.52 -3.70
CA GLU A 167 19.70 -0.57 -3.47
C GLU A 167 20.44 0.33 -4.48
N ASN A 168 20.11 0.22 -5.77
CA ASN A 168 20.75 0.99 -6.84
C ASN A 168 20.44 2.49 -6.73
N LEU A 169 19.16 2.85 -6.68
CA LEU A 169 18.74 4.26 -6.63
C LEU A 169 19.14 4.93 -5.31
N CYS A 170 19.02 4.26 -4.18
CA CYS A 170 19.41 4.84 -2.90
C CYS A 170 20.92 5.07 -2.81
N LYS A 171 21.73 4.18 -3.39
CA LYS A 171 23.16 4.37 -3.52
C LYS A 171 23.51 5.57 -4.42
N GLU A 172 22.87 5.68 -5.59
CA GLU A 172 23.08 6.79 -6.54
C GLU A 172 22.73 8.14 -5.90
N HIS A 173 21.63 8.19 -5.16
CA HIS A 173 21.10 9.41 -4.55
C HIS A 173 21.57 9.67 -3.11
N ASN A 174 22.47 8.85 -2.57
CA ASN A 174 22.96 8.91 -1.18
C ASN A 174 21.81 8.92 -0.15
N VAL A 175 20.86 8.03 -0.32
CA VAL A 175 19.67 7.84 0.53
C VAL A 175 19.77 6.50 1.24
N LYS A 176 19.20 6.38 2.43
CA LYS A 176 19.12 5.11 3.14
C LYS A 176 17.83 4.37 2.81
N TRP A 177 17.95 3.04 2.74
CA TRP A 177 16.79 2.16 2.65
C TRP A 177 16.94 0.96 3.60
N HIS A 178 15.83 0.35 3.97
CA HIS A 178 15.79 -0.76 4.92
C HIS A 178 14.73 -1.79 4.53
N ILE A 179 14.93 -3.03 4.97
CA ILE A 179 13.89 -4.04 4.94
C ILE A 179 12.92 -3.78 6.10
N ALA A 180 11.64 -3.70 5.78
CA ALA A 180 10.59 -3.49 6.76
C ALA A 180 9.94 -4.80 7.19
N LYS A 181 9.81 -4.97 8.50
CA LYS A 181 8.98 -5.97 9.16
C LYS A 181 7.81 -5.22 9.75
N THR A 182 6.73 -5.17 8.99
CA THR A 182 5.62 -4.25 9.20
C THR A 182 4.58 -4.84 10.14
N PHE A 183 3.92 -3.99 10.92
CA PHE A 183 2.71 -4.32 11.65
C PHE A 183 1.56 -3.42 11.17
N SER A 184 0.47 -4.01 10.69
CA SER A 184 -0.72 -3.26 10.27
C SER A 184 -1.69 -3.11 11.44
N ILE A 185 -2.15 -1.89 11.70
CA ILE A 185 -3.08 -1.55 12.81
C ILE A 185 -4.35 -0.89 12.29
N ASP A 186 -5.40 -0.93 13.09
CA ASP A 186 -6.67 -0.23 12.79
C ASP A 186 -6.79 1.15 13.46
N THR A 187 -5.95 1.47 14.45
CA THR A 187 -6.08 2.71 15.19
C THR A 187 -4.75 3.27 15.68
N ILE A 188 -4.42 4.48 15.20
CA ILE A 188 -3.23 5.22 15.64
C ILE A 188 -3.29 5.52 17.14
N PHE A 189 -4.48 5.73 17.71
CA PHE A 189 -4.63 6.04 19.13
C PHE A 189 -4.20 4.87 20.01
N ALA A 190 -4.65 3.65 19.68
CA ALA A 190 -4.37 2.47 20.46
C ALA A 190 -2.94 1.93 20.25
N GLN A 191 -2.29 2.23 19.13
CA GLN A 191 -0.95 1.71 18.83
C GLN A 191 0.06 1.97 19.94
N PHE A 192 0.03 3.17 20.52
CA PHE A 192 1.03 3.59 21.53
C PHE A 192 1.03 2.74 22.80
N TYR A 193 -0.10 2.11 23.12
CA TYR A 193 -0.19 1.16 24.22
C TYR A 193 0.52 -0.16 23.92
N HIS A 194 0.56 -0.57 22.64
CA HIS A 194 1.07 -1.85 22.19
C HIS A 194 2.45 -1.77 21.54
N LEU A 195 3.10 -0.60 21.48
CA LEU A 195 4.38 -0.45 20.74
C LEU A 195 5.47 -1.40 21.22
N ASP A 196 5.61 -1.58 22.54
CA ASP A 196 6.64 -2.45 23.10
C ASP A 196 6.40 -3.91 22.68
N GLU A 197 5.15 -4.38 22.72
CA GLU A 197 4.74 -5.70 22.27
C GLU A 197 4.98 -5.88 20.76
N ILE A 198 4.65 -4.88 19.96
CA ILE A 198 4.87 -4.89 18.50
C ILE A 198 6.38 -4.96 18.16
N ILE A 199 7.22 -4.28 18.92
CA ILE A 199 8.68 -4.37 18.80
C ILE A 199 9.19 -5.75 19.22
N GLU A 200 8.69 -6.30 20.32
CA GLU A 200 9.07 -7.62 20.85
C GLU A 200 8.79 -8.76 19.83
N ILE A 201 7.70 -8.69 19.10
CA ILE A 201 7.41 -9.66 18.02
C ILE A 201 8.27 -9.45 16.76
N GLY A 202 9.17 -8.46 16.78
CA GLY A 202 10.19 -8.23 15.77
C GLY A 202 9.79 -7.30 14.63
N CYS A 203 8.71 -6.51 14.77
CA CYS A 203 8.36 -5.49 13.81
C CYS A 203 9.22 -4.22 14.02
N ASN A 204 9.66 -3.61 12.91
CA ASN A 204 10.47 -2.39 12.92
C ASN A 204 9.79 -1.18 12.26
N VAL A 205 8.61 -1.39 11.69
CA VAL A 205 7.74 -0.32 11.17
C VAL A 205 6.27 -0.65 11.41
N ILE A 206 5.42 0.38 11.42
CA ILE A 206 3.98 0.31 11.66
C ILE A 206 3.21 1.16 10.65
N GLU A 207 2.07 0.66 10.18
CA GLU A 207 1.14 1.35 9.27
C GLU A 207 -0.27 0.74 9.39
N MET A 208 -1.16 0.96 8.43
CA MET A 208 -2.57 0.62 8.62
C MET A 208 -3.16 -0.33 7.56
N GLU A 209 -2.44 -0.71 6.48
CA GLU A 209 -3.06 -1.34 5.31
C GLU A 209 -2.29 -2.52 4.70
N THR A 210 -0.98 -2.65 4.93
CA THR A 210 -0.10 -3.55 4.15
C THR A 210 -0.51 -5.02 4.26
N ALA A 211 -0.88 -5.50 5.45
CA ALA A 211 -1.33 -6.89 5.61
C ALA A 211 -2.59 -7.16 4.79
N ALA A 212 -3.56 -6.25 4.81
CA ALA A 212 -4.78 -6.33 4.03
C ALA A 212 -4.50 -6.27 2.52
N ALA A 213 -3.57 -5.40 2.08
CA ALA A 213 -3.16 -5.29 0.69
C ALA A 213 -2.57 -6.60 0.15
N PHE A 214 -1.59 -7.16 0.88
CA PHE A 214 -0.94 -8.41 0.48
C PHE A 214 -1.93 -9.59 0.48
N LYS A 215 -2.80 -9.66 1.49
CA LYS A 215 -3.84 -10.68 1.57
C LYS A 215 -4.82 -10.62 0.40
N ALA A 216 -5.33 -9.44 0.11
CA ALA A 216 -6.28 -9.22 -0.98
C ALA A 216 -5.65 -9.52 -2.35
N ALA A 217 -4.43 -9.05 -2.59
CA ALA A 217 -3.70 -9.29 -3.83
C ALA A 217 -3.43 -10.79 -4.06
N LYS A 218 -3.02 -11.50 -3.02
CA LYS A 218 -2.85 -12.96 -3.05
C LYS A 218 -4.15 -13.68 -3.41
N LEU A 219 -5.29 -13.28 -2.82
CA LEU A 219 -6.60 -13.84 -3.15
C LEU A 219 -7.01 -13.54 -4.59
N ALA A 220 -6.80 -12.32 -5.06
CA ALA A 220 -7.09 -11.89 -6.42
C ALA A 220 -6.09 -12.43 -7.45
N ASN A 221 -5.02 -13.11 -7.00
CA ASN A 221 -3.92 -13.62 -7.83
C ASN A 221 -3.23 -12.50 -8.64
N ILE A 222 -2.99 -11.35 -8.00
CA ILE A 222 -2.27 -10.21 -8.59
C ILE A 222 -0.97 -10.01 -7.82
N PRO A 223 0.20 -10.04 -8.49
CA PRO A 223 1.48 -9.70 -7.88
C PRO A 223 1.46 -8.29 -7.29
N ILE A 224 1.96 -8.15 -6.04
CA ILE A 224 2.02 -6.88 -5.33
C ILE A 224 3.35 -6.73 -4.59
N THR A 225 3.89 -5.52 -4.59
CA THR A 225 4.94 -5.08 -3.67
C THR A 225 4.56 -3.75 -3.03
N ALA A 226 5.26 -3.39 -1.96
CA ALA A 226 5.08 -2.10 -1.33
C ALA A 226 6.42 -1.37 -1.15
N VAL A 227 6.39 -0.04 -1.28
CA VAL A 227 7.52 0.85 -1.04
C VAL A 227 7.03 2.05 -0.24
N PHE A 228 7.64 2.30 0.91
CA PHE A 228 7.22 3.37 1.80
C PHE A 228 8.34 4.34 2.13
N SER A 229 7.96 5.56 2.53
CA SER A 229 8.86 6.52 3.16
C SER A 229 8.50 6.66 4.63
N VAL A 230 9.51 6.67 5.47
CA VAL A 230 9.33 6.87 6.92
C VAL A 230 8.79 8.26 7.21
N SER A 231 7.64 8.33 7.88
CA SER A 231 7.01 9.61 8.25
C SER A 231 7.41 10.10 9.62
N ASP A 232 7.63 9.21 10.55
CA ASP A 232 7.88 9.46 11.96
C ASP A 232 8.61 8.26 12.58
N ASN A 233 9.12 8.45 13.79
CA ASN A 233 9.79 7.39 14.54
C ASN A 233 9.41 7.49 16.02
N ALA A 234 8.59 6.55 16.49
CA ALA A 234 8.09 6.56 17.86
C ALA A 234 9.20 6.32 18.89
N VAL A 235 10.18 5.45 18.58
CA VAL A 235 11.29 5.09 19.49
C VAL A 235 12.19 6.28 19.76
N THR A 236 12.43 7.12 18.76
CA THR A 236 13.24 8.35 18.91
C THR A 236 12.41 9.56 19.36
N ARG A 237 11.15 9.36 19.75
CA ARG A 237 10.19 10.39 20.18
C ARG A 237 9.86 11.44 19.11
N LYS A 238 10.06 11.10 17.84
CA LYS A 238 9.67 11.91 16.69
C LYS A 238 8.36 11.38 16.11
N SER A 239 7.27 11.43 16.91
CA SER A 239 5.97 10.93 16.54
C SER A 239 5.28 11.76 15.45
N LEU A 240 4.16 11.26 14.92
CA LEU A 240 3.35 11.96 13.91
C LEU A 240 2.97 13.40 14.29
N ILE A 241 2.78 13.65 15.59
CA ILE A 241 2.35 14.95 16.14
C ILE A 241 3.54 15.88 16.42
N THR A 242 4.75 15.34 16.53
CA THR A 242 5.95 16.11 16.82
C THR A 242 6.38 16.94 15.61
N ALA A 243 6.78 18.19 15.85
CA ALA A 243 7.28 19.06 14.78
C ALA A 243 8.55 18.48 14.15
N ARG A 244 8.58 18.39 12.83
CA ARG A 244 9.75 17.96 12.04
C ARG A 244 10.66 19.16 11.76
N THR A 245 11.97 18.92 11.71
CA THR A 245 12.93 19.92 11.28
C THR A 245 12.73 20.29 9.81
N LYS A 246 13.35 21.36 9.36
CA LYS A 246 13.33 21.76 7.95
C LYS A 246 14.01 20.70 7.08
N GLU A 247 15.15 20.19 7.54
CA GLU A 247 15.95 19.16 6.87
C GLU A 247 15.14 17.86 6.68
N GLU A 248 14.44 17.39 7.73
CA GLU A 248 13.57 16.21 7.64
C GLU A 248 12.42 16.40 6.64
N LYS A 249 11.82 17.62 6.60
CA LYS A 249 10.76 17.95 5.63
C LYS A 249 11.29 17.98 4.20
N ASP A 250 12.46 18.57 3.98
CA ASP A 250 13.08 18.70 2.66
C ASP A 250 13.56 17.33 2.16
N TYR A 251 14.15 16.50 3.03
CA TYR A 251 14.56 15.14 2.72
C TYR A 251 13.35 14.28 2.32
N ARG A 252 12.28 14.26 3.10
CA ARG A 252 11.04 13.55 2.75
C ARG A 252 10.42 14.05 1.43
N ARG A 253 10.47 15.35 1.17
CA ARG A 253 10.00 15.93 -0.09
C ARG A 253 10.83 15.43 -1.26
N TYR A 254 12.15 15.39 -1.10
CA TYR A 254 13.07 14.87 -2.10
C TYR A 254 12.77 13.40 -2.42
N ILE A 255 12.69 12.53 -1.42
CA ILE A 255 12.36 11.12 -1.58
C ILE A 255 11.07 10.94 -2.40
N ARG A 256 9.99 11.60 -2.00
CA ARG A 256 8.70 11.48 -2.69
C ARG A 256 8.74 12.00 -4.12
N ARG A 257 9.40 13.13 -4.36
CA ARG A 257 9.33 13.80 -5.67
C ARG A 257 10.35 13.27 -6.68
N VAL A 258 11.42 12.67 -6.21
CA VAL A 258 12.52 12.23 -7.07
C VAL A 258 12.63 10.71 -7.13
N LEU A 259 12.64 10.03 -5.97
CA LEU A 259 12.89 8.59 -5.95
C LEU A 259 11.64 7.77 -6.22
N PHE A 260 10.49 8.11 -5.65
CA PHE A 260 9.27 7.31 -5.85
C PHE A 260 8.86 7.20 -7.32
N PRO A 261 8.86 8.29 -8.15
CA PRO A 261 8.57 8.15 -9.57
C PRO A 261 9.51 7.19 -10.29
N LYS A 262 10.82 7.27 -10.00
CA LYS A 262 11.82 6.37 -10.58
C LYS A 262 11.57 4.92 -10.18
N ILE A 263 11.38 4.67 -8.88
CA ILE A 263 11.10 3.32 -8.36
C ILE A 263 9.83 2.74 -9.01
N ILE A 264 8.77 3.51 -9.13
CA ILE A 264 7.52 3.07 -9.75
C ILE A 264 7.74 2.70 -11.21
N LYS A 265 8.43 3.55 -11.99
CA LYS A 265 8.73 3.27 -13.40
C LYS A 265 9.52 1.98 -13.57
N GLU A 266 10.63 1.83 -12.85
CA GLU A 266 11.46 0.63 -12.91
C GLU A 266 10.74 -0.65 -12.45
N LEU A 267 9.78 -0.55 -11.51
CA LEU A 267 8.97 -1.69 -11.09
C LEU A 267 8.00 -2.15 -12.18
N PHE A 268 7.55 -1.25 -13.04
CA PHE A 268 6.61 -1.56 -14.11
C PHE A 268 7.28 -1.99 -15.42
N GLU A 269 8.55 -1.71 -15.61
CA GLU A 269 9.36 -2.30 -16.66
C GLU A 269 9.54 -3.82 -16.50
#